data_9912bc561adf8b7e559ba9d5649aaab0
#
_entry.id   9912bc561adf8b7e559ba9d5649aaab0
#
_cell.length_a   1.000
_cell.length_b   1.000
_cell.length_c   1.000
_cell.angle_alpha   90.00
_cell.angle_beta   90.00
_cell.angle_gamma   90.00
#
_symmetry.space_group_name_H-M   'P 1'
#
loop_
_entity.id
_entity.type
_entity.pdbx_description
1 polymer ?
#
loop_
_entity_poly.entity_id
_entity_poly.type
_entity_poly.pdbx_seq_one_letter_code
_entity_poly.pdbx_strand_id
1 'polypeptide(L)'
;MALSATEIGSIVQELAPALAEGWIQKISQPLPDGLLLEIRVPGHTRRLLCSLRDGTARIHLVRESLPNPPTPPSFCQLLRARIQGARIDGITHIPGDRIVRLDLTSRDGPVTLIAELFGRNADLLFLDGATRVLATLRHNRERVGQVYQAPASVPLRSSPSDTATPAPEPQPPTEADPFPLSSRLEILYREREAELSH
;
A
#
# COMPACT_ATOMS: atom_id res chain seq x y z
N MET A 1 -16.25 -0.50 0.51
CA MET A 1 -16.05 -0.84 1.94
C MET A 1 -14.55 -0.70 2.22
N ALA A 2 -14.15 0.09 3.21
CA ALA A 2 -12.74 0.24 3.57
C ALA A 2 -12.24 -1.04 4.25
N LEU A 3 -10.99 -1.41 4.01
CA LEU A 3 -10.36 -2.56 4.67
C LEU A 3 -10.22 -2.32 6.17
N SER A 4 -10.48 -3.36 6.96
CA SER A 4 -10.21 -3.37 8.40
C SER A 4 -8.70 -3.51 8.67
N ALA A 5 -8.27 -3.20 9.90
CA ALA A 5 -6.88 -3.40 10.31
C ALA A 5 -6.44 -4.87 10.17
N THR A 6 -7.33 -5.81 10.49
CA THR A 6 -7.07 -7.26 10.35
C THR A 6 -6.85 -7.67 8.90
N GLU A 7 -7.69 -7.20 7.98
CA GLU A 7 -7.54 -7.48 6.54
C GLU A 7 -6.25 -6.89 5.98
N ILE A 8 -5.90 -5.67 6.38
CA ILE A 8 -4.62 -5.05 6.01
C ILE A 8 -3.45 -5.88 6.55
N GLY A 9 -3.52 -6.33 7.80
CA GLY A 9 -2.51 -7.21 8.39
C GLY A 9 -2.31 -8.50 7.58
N SER A 10 -3.40 -9.16 7.18
CA SER A 10 -3.35 -10.37 6.35
C SER A 10 -2.74 -10.11 4.96
N ILE A 11 -3.08 -8.98 4.34
CA ILE A 11 -2.48 -8.57 3.06
C ILE A 11 -0.98 -8.32 3.23
N VAL A 12 -0.55 -7.65 4.29
CA VAL A 12 0.87 -7.38 4.53
C VAL A 12 1.64 -8.68 4.77
N GLN A 13 1.05 -9.68 5.43
CA GLN A 13 1.64 -11.01 5.57
C GLN A 13 1.84 -11.71 4.21
N GLU A 14 0.94 -11.51 3.25
CA GLU A 14 1.10 -11.98 1.86
C GLU A 14 2.18 -11.19 1.12
N LEU A 15 2.23 -9.87 1.32
CA LEU A 15 3.16 -8.97 0.62
C LEU A 15 4.60 -9.12 1.10
N ALA A 16 4.82 -9.34 2.39
CA ALA A 16 6.16 -9.34 2.98
C ALA A 16 7.12 -10.33 2.31
N PRO A 17 6.80 -11.63 2.16
CA PRO A 17 7.67 -12.56 1.45
C PRO A 17 7.72 -12.29 -0.06
N ALA A 18 6.64 -11.76 -0.64
CA ALA A 18 6.56 -11.51 -2.08
C ALA A 18 7.45 -10.35 -2.55
N LEU A 19 7.75 -9.41 -1.66
CA LEU A 19 8.50 -8.18 -1.95
C LEU A 19 9.88 -8.16 -1.28
N ALA A 20 10.19 -9.18 -0.46
CA ALA A 20 11.47 -9.28 0.24
C ALA A 20 12.65 -9.17 -0.75
N GLU A 21 13.63 -8.35 -0.40
CA GLU A 21 14.84 -8.10 -1.20
C GLU A 21 14.57 -7.55 -2.62
N GLY A 22 13.34 -7.10 -2.88
CA GLY A 22 12.97 -6.51 -4.15
C GLY A 22 13.59 -5.13 -4.35
N TRP A 23 13.78 -4.74 -5.63
CA TRP A 23 14.29 -3.43 -6.02
C TRP A 23 13.20 -2.63 -6.72
N ILE A 24 13.01 -1.38 -6.33
CA ILE A 24 12.06 -0.48 -6.97
C ILE A 24 12.58 -0.11 -8.35
N GLN A 25 11.98 -0.71 -9.39
CA GLN A 25 12.38 -0.53 -10.77
C GLN A 25 11.73 0.70 -11.40
N LYS A 26 10.44 0.91 -11.10
CA LYS A 26 9.67 2.02 -11.65
C LYS A 26 8.64 2.50 -10.65
N ILE A 27 8.40 3.81 -10.67
CA ILE A 27 7.40 4.47 -9.85
C ILE A 27 6.45 5.23 -10.76
N SER A 28 5.17 5.04 -10.55
CA SER A 28 4.13 5.73 -11.31
C SER A 28 2.97 6.13 -10.41
N GLN A 29 2.25 7.17 -10.82
CA GLN A 29 1.08 7.68 -10.12
C GLN A 29 -0.06 7.76 -11.14
N PRO A 30 -0.70 6.60 -11.43
CA PRO A 30 -1.73 6.51 -12.46
C PRO A 30 -3.01 7.28 -12.09
N LEU A 31 -3.24 7.47 -10.80
CA LEU A 31 -4.39 8.20 -10.24
C LEU A 31 -3.88 9.31 -9.31
N PRO A 32 -4.62 10.41 -9.14
CA PRO A 32 -4.22 11.48 -8.22
C PRO A 32 -3.98 11.01 -6.79
N ASP A 33 -4.71 9.99 -6.37
CA ASP A 33 -4.69 9.35 -5.05
C ASP A 33 -4.14 7.91 -5.06
N GLY A 34 -3.36 7.54 -6.09
CA GLY A 34 -2.82 6.19 -6.23
C GLY A 34 -1.37 6.15 -6.67
N LEU A 35 -0.53 5.41 -5.93
CA LEU A 35 0.86 5.14 -6.26
C LEU A 35 1.04 3.69 -6.68
N LEU A 36 1.76 3.46 -7.78
CA LEU A 36 2.13 2.13 -8.27
C LEU A 36 3.64 1.99 -8.28
N LEU A 37 4.15 0.99 -7.57
CA LEU A 37 5.56 0.61 -7.55
C LEU A 37 5.74 -0.68 -8.34
N GLU A 38 6.59 -0.65 -9.37
CA GLU A 38 7.07 -1.86 -10.03
C GLU A 38 8.35 -2.30 -9.34
N ILE A 39 8.32 -3.50 -8.78
CA ILE A 39 9.35 -4.04 -7.91
C ILE A 39 9.94 -5.30 -8.57
N ARG A 40 11.23 -5.27 -8.81
CA ARG A 40 11.95 -6.43 -9.34
C ARG A 40 12.37 -7.33 -8.20
N VAL A 41 11.84 -8.53 -8.18
CA VAL A 41 12.26 -9.64 -7.30
C VAL A 41 12.91 -10.74 -8.14
N PRO A 42 13.65 -11.69 -7.57
CA PRO A 42 14.23 -12.79 -8.32
C PRO A 42 13.21 -13.50 -9.20
N GLY A 43 13.46 -13.56 -10.51
CA GLY A 43 12.59 -14.20 -11.49
C GLY A 43 11.34 -13.42 -11.94
N HIS A 44 10.88 -12.42 -11.18
CA HIS A 44 9.60 -11.77 -11.43
C HIS A 44 9.63 -10.24 -11.25
N THR A 45 8.64 -9.57 -11.82
CA THR A 45 8.34 -8.17 -11.51
C THR A 45 6.96 -8.14 -10.83
N ARG A 46 6.91 -7.56 -9.62
CA ARG A 46 5.68 -7.36 -8.86
C ARG A 46 5.23 -5.91 -8.97
N ARG A 47 3.93 -5.68 -8.98
CA ARG A 47 3.37 -4.34 -9.01
C ARG A 47 2.55 -4.12 -7.74
N LEU A 48 3.03 -3.24 -6.87
CA LEU A 48 2.37 -2.87 -5.63
C LEU A 48 1.59 -1.58 -5.85
N LEU A 49 0.26 -1.67 -5.77
CA LEU A 49 -0.64 -0.53 -5.82
C LEU A 49 -0.99 -0.09 -4.41
N CYS A 50 -0.78 1.19 -4.11
CA CYS A 50 -1.33 1.87 -2.96
C CYS A 50 -2.37 2.88 -3.45
N SER A 51 -3.64 2.67 -3.14
CA SER A 51 -4.75 3.57 -3.48
C SER A 51 -5.30 4.20 -2.21
N LEU A 52 -5.40 5.52 -2.21
CA LEU A 52 -5.94 6.32 -1.10
C LEU A 52 -7.37 6.80 -1.37
N ARG A 53 -8.03 6.24 -2.37
CA ARG A 53 -9.38 6.63 -2.77
C ARG A 53 -10.34 6.51 -1.59
N ASP A 54 -11.13 7.56 -1.37
CA ASP A 54 -12.08 7.61 -0.27
C ASP A 54 -13.02 6.40 -0.27
N GLY A 55 -13.24 5.83 0.89
CA GLY A 55 -14.07 4.64 1.08
C GLY A 55 -13.47 3.32 0.56
N THR A 56 -12.32 3.36 -0.17
CA THR A 56 -11.68 2.19 -0.77
C THR A 56 -10.17 2.20 -0.65
N ALA A 57 -9.62 2.91 0.35
CA ALA A 57 -8.18 2.95 0.60
C ALA A 57 -7.63 1.54 0.83
N ARG A 58 -6.55 1.18 0.08
CA ARG A 58 -6.02 -0.18 0.04
C ARG A 58 -4.58 -0.25 -0.44
N ILE A 59 -3.92 -1.33 -0.11
CA ILE A 59 -2.61 -1.70 -0.66
C ILE A 59 -2.63 -3.18 -1.05
N HIS A 60 -2.21 -3.53 -2.28
CA HIS A 60 -2.18 -4.92 -2.77
C HIS A 60 -1.36 -5.03 -4.06
N LEU A 61 -1.04 -6.26 -4.46
CA LEU A 61 -0.43 -6.51 -5.77
C LEU A 61 -1.46 -6.44 -6.89
N VAL A 62 -1.05 -5.90 -8.03
CA VAL A 62 -1.84 -5.88 -9.27
C VAL A 62 -1.08 -6.57 -10.40
N ARG A 63 -1.82 -7.23 -11.29
CA ARG A 63 -1.24 -7.96 -12.44
C ARG A 63 -0.93 -7.04 -13.59
N GLU A 64 -1.79 -6.06 -13.84
CA GLU A 64 -1.70 -5.17 -14.98
C GLU A 64 -1.02 -3.83 -14.63
N SER A 65 -0.40 -3.23 -15.62
CA SER A 65 0.08 -1.86 -15.53
C SER A 65 -1.08 -0.91 -15.77
N LEU A 66 -1.20 0.11 -14.94
CA LEU A 66 -2.18 1.16 -15.13
C LEU A 66 -1.62 2.26 -16.04
N PRO A 67 -2.46 2.89 -16.89
CA PRO A 67 -2.02 4.00 -17.73
C PRO A 67 -1.54 5.18 -16.87
N ASN A 68 -0.43 5.78 -17.27
CA ASN A 68 0.13 6.92 -16.56
C ASN A 68 -0.34 8.23 -17.18
N PRO A 69 -0.52 9.28 -16.39
CA PRO A 69 -0.73 10.62 -16.93
C PRO A 69 0.52 11.07 -17.72
N PRO A 70 0.35 11.92 -18.75
CA PRO A 70 1.46 12.38 -19.58
C PRO A 70 2.54 13.12 -18.78
N THR A 71 2.13 13.83 -17.72
CA THR A 71 3.06 14.51 -16.79
C THR A 71 2.93 13.89 -15.42
N PRO A 72 4.02 13.32 -14.86
CA PRO A 72 3.99 12.74 -13.52
C PRO A 72 3.81 13.83 -12.46
N PRO A 73 2.92 13.62 -11.47
CA PRO A 73 2.74 14.56 -10.35
C PRO A 73 4.02 14.74 -9.52
N SER A 74 4.12 15.87 -8.80
CA SER A 74 5.31 16.24 -8.03
C SER A 74 5.76 15.21 -7.01
N PHE A 75 4.82 14.58 -6.31
CA PHE A 75 5.11 13.50 -5.36
C PHE A 75 5.77 12.30 -6.06
N CYS A 76 5.23 11.88 -7.21
CA CYS A 76 5.82 10.80 -8.01
C CYS A 76 7.23 11.17 -8.51
N GLN A 77 7.44 12.42 -8.95
CA GLN A 77 8.75 12.90 -9.39
C GLN A 77 9.77 12.86 -8.24
N LEU A 78 9.38 13.32 -7.05
CA LEU A 78 10.22 13.26 -5.85
C LEU A 78 10.61 11.82 -5.53
N LEU A 79 9.64 10.91 -5.49
CA LEU A 79 9.91 9.49 -5.21
C LEU A 79 10.84 8.88 -6.27
N ARG A 80 10.64 9.17 -7.56
CA ARG A 80 11.57 8.71 -8.61
C ARG A 80 12.99 9.17 -8.37
N ALA A 81 13.18 10.44 -7.99
CA ALA A 81 14.50 10.98 -7.72
C ALA A 81 15.17 10.34 -6.48
N ARG A 82 14.40 9.92 -5.48
CA ARG A 82 14.90 9.47 -4.19
C ARG A 82 14.98 7.97 -4.01
N ILE A 83 13.98 7.23 -4.52
CA ILE A 83 13.84 5.79 -4.22
C ILE A 83 13.74 4.89 -5.46
N GLN A 84 13.85 5.43 -6.67
CA GLN A 84 14.00 4.54 -7.84
C GLN A 84 15.37 3.86 -7.77
N GLY A 85 15.38 2.52 -7.82
CA GLY A 85 16.56 1.71 -7.58
C GLY A 85 16.82 1.38 -6.10
N ALA A 86 15.95 1.81 -5.18
CA ALA A 86 16.06 1.43 -3.78
C ALA A 86 15.67 -0.04 -3.55
N ARG A 87 16.31 -0.66 -2.56
CA ARG A 87 15.98 -2.01 -2.12
C ARG A 87 14.89 -1.96 -1.07
N ILE A 88 14.00 -2.93 -1.12
CA ILE A 88 12.98 -3.13 -0.07
C ILE A 88 13.63 -3.93 1.06
N ASP A 89 13.66 -3.36 2.25
CA ASP A 89 14.15 -4.01 3.46
C ASP A 89 13.03 -4.74 4.20
N GLY A 90 11.80 -4.23 4.10
CA GLY A 90 10.64 -4.87 4.67
C GLY A 90 9.35 -4.11 4.45
N ILE A 91 8.23 -4.81 4.62
CA ILE A 91 6.90 -4.25 4.70
C ILE A 91 6.24 -4.75 5.98
N THR A 92 5.70 -3.84 6.76
CA THR A 92 5.11 -4.15 8.07
C THR A 92 3.78 -3.43 8.24
N HIS A 93 2.94 -3.96 9.10
CA HIS A 93 1.65 -3.40 9.49
C HIS A 93 1.68 -3.04 10.97
N ILE A 94 1.16 -1.88 11.33
CA ILE A 94 1.01 -1.49 12.74
C ILE A 94 -0.21 -2.21 13.31
N PRO A 95 -0.03 -3.11 14.29
CA PRO A 95 -1.12 -3.90 14.84
C PRO A 95 -2.27 -3.04 15.37
N GLY A 96 -3.50 -3.40 15.03
CA GLY A 96 -4.70 -2.68 15.46
C GLY A 96 -4.99 -1.39 14.70
N ASP A 97 -4.13 -1.00 13.77
CA ASP A 97 -4.29 0.22 12.99
C ASP A 97 -4.31 -0.07 11.48
N ARG A 98 -4.67 0.90 10.65
CA ARG A 98 -4.68 0.81 9.18
C ARG A 98 -3.47 1.51 8.59
N ILE A 99 -2.29 1.24 9.15
CA ILE A 99 -1.02 1.82 8.75
C ILE A 99 -0.10 0.72 8.25
N VAL A 100 0.41 0.90 7.04
CA VAL A 100 1.44 0.04 6.45
C VAL A 100 2.72 0.83 6.27
N ARG A 101 3.81 0.23 6.69
CA ARG A 101 5.16 0.77 6.61
C ARG A 101 5.98 -0.04 5.63
N LEU A 102 6.62 0.63 4.68
CA LEU A 102 7.55 0.06 3.72
C LEU A 102 8.93 0.68 3.95
N ASP A 103 9.85 -0.09 4.49
CA ASP A 103 11.23 0.32 4.73
C ASP A 103 12.12 0.03 3.52
N LEU A 104 12.93 1.00 3.15
CA LEU A 104 13.74 1.00 1.95
C LEU A 104 15.16 1.46 2.24
N THR A 105 16.13 0.84 1.60
CA THR A 105 17.50 1.36 1.49
C THR A 105 17.70 1.98 0.11
N SER A 106 17.78 3.30 0.08
CA SER A 106 18.13 4.07 -1.13
C SER A 106 19.64 4.35 -1.15
N ARG A 107 20.14 4.90 -2.27
CA ARG A 107 21.55 5.34 -2.35
C ARG A 107 21.89 6.48 -1.40
N ASP A 108 20.90 7.25 -0.97
CA ASP A 108 21.07 8.36 -0.02
C ASP A 108 20.90 7.90 1.44
N GLY A 109 20.67 6.60 1.68
CA GLY A 109 20.46 6.00 2.99
C GLY A 109 19.05 5.42 3.18
N PRO A 110 18.73 5.02 4.43
CA PRO A 110 17.44 4.46 4.77
C PRO A 110 16.33 5.50 4.65
N VAL A 111 15.21 5.09 4.09
CA VAL A 111 13.98 5.90 3.96
C VAL A 111 12.77 5.01 4.14
N THR A 112 11.62 5.61 4.43
CA THR A 112 10.39 4.88 4.68
C THR A 112 9.20 5.49 3.92
N LEU A 113 8.34 4.65 3.36
CA LEU A 113 7.01 5.03 2.92
C LEU A 113 5.99 4.55 3.95
N ILE A 114 5.11 5.44 4.38
CA ILE A 114 3.99 5.14 5.28
C ILE A 114 2.69 5.31 4.50
N ALA A 115 1.88 4.27 4.45
CA ALA A 115 0.52 4.33 3.92
C ALA A 115 -0.48 4.32 5.09
N GLU A 116 -1.13 5.45 5.31
CA GLU A 116 -2.23 5.62 6.26
C GLU A 116 -3.54 5.39 5.52
N LEU A 117 -4.23 4.30 5.78
CA LEU A 117 -5.43 3.87 5.03
C LEU A 117 -6.73 4.21 5.77
N PHE A 118 -6.83 5.43 6.31
CA PHE A 118 -7.91 5.88 7.19
C PHE A 118 -9.14 6.44 6.46
N GLY A 119 -9.55 5.93 5.33
CA GLY A 119 -10.69 6.44 4.59
C GLY A 119 -10.43 7.86 4.07
N ARG A 120 -11.22 8.85 4.50
CA ARG A 120 -11.06 10.25 4.03
C ARG A 120 -9.71 10.87 4.39
N ASN A 121 -9.11 10.43 5.48
CA ASN A 121 -7.81 10.92 5.96
C ASN A 121 -6.64 10.03 5.47
N ALA A 122 -6.90 9.14 4.51
CA ALA A 122 -5.85 8.31 3.93
C ALA A 122 -4.78 9.20 3.30
N ASP A 123 -3.52 8.91 3.58
CA ASP A 123 -2.37 9.61 2.99
C ASP A 123 -1.20 8.66 2.79
N LEU A 124 -0.28 9.03 1.92
CA LEU A 124 0.99 8.36 1.73
C LEU A 124 2.11 9.35 2.03
N LEU A 125 2.94 9.00 3.02
CA LEU A 125 4.01 9.85 3.49
C LEU A 125 5.36 9.25 3.11
N PHE A 126 6.28 10.11 2.71
CA PHE A 126 7.67 9.77 2.47
C PHE A 126 8.55 10.36 3.56
N LEU A 127 9.33 9.51 4.24
CA LEU A 127 10.14 9.85 5.40
C LEU A 127 11.62 9.59 5.12
N ASP A 128 12.48 10.37 5.77
CA ASP A 128 13.92 10.11 5.85
C ASP A 128 14.27 9.07 6.94
N GLY A 129 15.55 8.74 7.05
CA GLY A 129 16.06 7.80 8.06
C GLY A 129 15.88 8.27 9.51
N ALA A 130 15.63 9.57 9.75
CA ALA A 130 15.30 10.13 11.05
C ALA A 130 13.79 10.22 11.31
N THR A 131 12.99 9.51 10.49
CA THR A 131 11.51 9.52 10.53
C THR A 131 10.85 10.88 10.30
N ARG A 132 11.57 11.82 9.70
CA ARG A 132 11.03 13.14 9.35
C ARG A 132 10.26 13.05 8.02
N VAL A 133 9.07 13.62 7.98
CA VAL A 133 8.24 13.66 6.78
C VAL A 133 8.85 14.60 5.74
N LEU A 134 9.24 14.07 4.61
CA LEU A 134 9.78 14.80 3.47
C LEU A 134 8.70 15.27 2.50
N ALA A 135 7.67 14.45 2.31
CA ALA A 135 6.53 14.75 1.44
C ALA A 135 5.31 13.92 1.78
N THR A 136 4.13 14.39 1.34
CA THR A 136 2.86 13.68 1.42
C THR A 136 2.16 13.69 0.07
N LEU A 137 1.41 12.63 -0.25
CA LEU A 137 0.69 12.51 -1.52
C LEU A 137 -0.46 13.50 -1.61
N ARG A 138 -1.23 13.66 -0.52
CA ARG A 138 -2.40 14.55 -0.45
C ARG A 138 -2.05 15.99 -0.07
N HIS A 139 -0.77 16.37 -0.15
CA HIS A 139 -0.29 17.74 0.11
C HIS A 139 -0.62 18.28 1.51
N ASN A 140 -0.61 17.41 2.52
CA ASN A 140 -0.72 17.84 3.91
C ASN A 140 0.58 18.52 4.35
N ARG A 141 0.73 19.80 3.98
CA ARG A 141 1.96 20.58 4.14
C ARG A 141 2.33 20.77 5.61
N GLU A 142 1.38 20.73 6.52
CA GLU A 142 1.62 20.90 7.95
C GLU A 142 2.45 19.75 8.52
N ARG A 143 2.37 18.57 7.93
CA ARG A 143 3.15 17.39 8.36
C ARG A 143 4.59 17.40 7.83
N VAL A 144 4.87 18.10 6.74
CA VAL A 144 6.18 18.13 6.11
C VAL A 144 7.18 18.81 7.03
N GLY A 145 8.34 18.17 7.25
CA GLY A 145 9.39 18.63 8.17
C GLY A 145 9.20 18.18 9.62
N GLN A 146 8.03 17.65 9.98
CA GLN A 146 7.79 17.11 11.33
C GLN A 146 8.28 15.66 11.42
N VAL A 147 8.61 15.23 12.64
CA VAL A 147 8.87 13.82 12.94
C VAL A 147 7.55 13.07 12.90
N TYR A 148 7.50 11.97 12.13
CA TYR A 148 6.31 11.16 12.04
C TYR A 148 5.96 10.51 13.38
N GLN A 149 4.75 10.72 13.81
CA GLN A 149 4.14 10.02 14.93
C GLN A 149 2.91 9.28 14.41
N ALA A 150 2.89 7.97 14.60
CA ALA A 150 1.69 7.20 14.29
C ALA A 150 0.52 7.78 15.11
N PRO A 151 -0.66 7.99 14.51
CA PRO A 151 -1.84 8.38 15.25
C PRO A 151 -2.04 7.39 16.40
N ALA A 152 -2.32 7.89 17.61
CA ALA A 152 -2.59 7.01 18.73
C ALA A 152 -3.79 6.12 18.36
N SER A 153 -3.61 4.81 18.36
CA SER A 153 -4.68 3.86 18.13
C SER A 153 -5.77 4.12 19.17
N VAL A 154 -6.90 4.65 18.71
CA VAL A 154 -8.09 4.71 19.55
C VAL A 154 -8.47 3.27 19.83
N PRO A 155 -8.49 2.80 21.09
CA PRO A 155 -8.86 1.43 21.39
C PRO A 155 -10.24 1.19 20.80
N LEU A 156 -10.34 0.25 19.86
CA LEU A 156 -11.63 -0.19 19.33
C LEU A 156 -12.51 -0.56 20.52
N ARG A 157 -13.60 0.18 20.70
CA ARG A 157 -14.70 -0.33 21.51
C ARG A 157 -15.15 -1.62 20.85
N SER A 158 -14.82 -2.73 21.48
CA SER A 158 -15.30 -4.05 21.11
C SER A 158 -16.83 -4.03 21.15
N SER A 159 -17.45 -3.94 19.99
CA SER A 159 -18.86 -4.29 19.87
C SER A 159 -18.93 -5.81 19.86
N PRO A 160 -19.69 -6.42 20.80
CA PRO A 160 -19.87 -7.85 20.80
C PRO A 160 -20.96 -8.20 19.78
N SER A 161 -20.58 -8.66 18.61
CA SER A 161 -21.46 -9.40 17.69
C SER A 161 -20.61 -10.01 16.57
N ASP A 162 -19.95 -11.10 16.85
CA ASP A 162 -19.51 -12.04 15.83
C ASP A 162 -20.22 -13.37 16.03
N THR A 163 -21.33 -13.48 15.32
CA THR A 163 -21.90 -14.77 15.01
C THR A 163 -20.99 -15.43 13.97
N ALA A 164 -20.30 -16.47 14.38
CA ALA A 164 -19.45 -17.26 13.53
C ALA A 164 -20.27 -17.84 12.36
N THR A 165 -19.97 -17.40 11.15
CA THR A 165 -20.38 -18.10 9.92
C THR A 165 -19.34 -19.17 9.63
N PRO A 166 -19.75 -20.45 9.46
CA PRO A 166 -18.81 -21.54 9.22
C PRO A 166 -18.06 -21.34 7.91
N ALA A 167 -16.77 -21.64 7.95
CA ALA A 167 -15.87 -21.64 6.79
C ALA A 167 -16.40 -22.55 5.69
N PRO A 168 -16.33 -22.15 4.40
CA PRO A 168 -16.56 -23.05 3.29
C PRO A 168 -15.43 -24.07 3.18
N GLU A 169 -15.81 -25.32 2.92
CA GLU A 169 -14.90 -26.47 2.75
C GLU A 169 -13.84 -26.24 1.68
N PRO A 170 -12.66 -26.86 1.80
CA PRO A 170 -11.56 -26.70 0.86
C PRO A 170 -11.90 -27.34 -0.47
N GLN A 171 -12.02 -26.55 -1.52
CA GLN A 171 -12.06 -27.03 -2.90
C GLN A 171 -10.66 -27.51 -3.34
N PRO A 172 -10.56 -28.55 -4.20
CA PRO A 172 -9.27 -29.12 -4.60
C PRO A 172 -8.42 -28.12 -5.40
N PRO A 173 -7.08 -28.25 -5.38
CA PRO A 173 -6.16 -27.23 -5.89
C PRO A 173 -6.22 -27.15 -7.42
N THR A 174 -6.89 -26.16 -7.92
CA THR A 174 -6.56 -25.53 -9.19
C THR A 174 -5.34 -24.65 -8.94
N GLU A 175 -4.38 -24.67 -9.80
CA GLU A 175 -3.08 -23.98 -9.79
C GLU A 175 -3.05 -22.79 -8.80
N ALA A 176 -2.49 -23.02 -7.60
CA ALA A 176 -2.68 -22.12 -6.46
C ALA A 176 -2.16 -20.71 -6.78
N ASP A 177 -3.06 -19.76 -6.81
CA ASP A 177 -2.70 -18.35 -6.91
C ASP A 177 -1.75 -17.99 -5.75
N PRO A 178 -0.49 -17.60 -6.03
CA PRO A 178 0.48 -17.29 -4.97
C PRO A 178 0.09 -16.07 -4.13
N PHE A 179 -0.93 -15.29 -4.57
CA PHE A 179 -1.40 -14.08 -3.89
C PHE A 179 -2.92 -14.00 -3.86
N PRO A 180 -3.60 -14.91 -3.15
CA PRO A 180 -5.05 -15.02 -3.19
C PRO A 180 -5.78 -13.77 -2.67
N LEU A 181 -5.23 -13.08 -1.66
CA LEU A 181 -5.84 -11.87 -1.12
C LEU A 181 -5.69 -10.69 -2.09
N SER A 182 -4.50 -10.49 -2.66
CA SER A 182 -4.25 -9.44 -3.64
C SER A 182 -5.10 -9.63 -4.89
N SER A 183 -5.20 -10.85 -5.43
CA SER A 183 -6.03 -11.17 -6.60
C SER A 183 -7.51 -10.94 -6.34
N ARG A 184 -7.99 -11.34 -5.16
CA ARG A 184 -9.38 -11.11 -4.74
C ARG A 184 -9.70 -9.63 -4.63
N LEU A 185 -8.80 -8.82 -4.08
CA LEU A 185 -8.95 -7.38 -4.01
C LEU A 185 -8.93 -6.72 -5.39
N GLU A 186 -8.03 -7.14 -6.27
CA GLU A 186 -7.95 -6.61 -7.63
C GLU A 186 -9.28 -6.79 -8.38
N ILE A 187 -9.92 -7.96 -8.28
CA ILE A 187 -11.22 -8.24 -8.90
C ILE A 187 -12.33 -7.36 -8.29
N LEU A 188 -12.46 -7.36 -6.96
CA LEU A 188 -13.50 -6.62 -6.25
C LEU A 188 -13.48 -5.12 -6.53
N TYR A 189 -12.28 -4.54 -6.64
CA TYR A 189 -12.16 -3.10 -6.84
C TYR A 189 -12.19 -2.69 -8.30
N ARG A 190 -11.82 -3.58 -9.23
CA ARG A 190 -11.98 -3.34 -10.67
C ARG A 190 -13.47 -3.23 -11.04
N GLU A 191 -14.30 -4.13 -10.54
CA GLU A 191 -15.76 -4.09 -10.76
C GLU A 191 -16.36 -2.79 -10.21
N ARG A 192 -15.95 -2.39 -9.01
CA ARG A 192 -16.46 -1.20 -8.35
C ARG A 192 -15.99 0.12 -8.99
N GLU A 193 -14.78 0.15 -9.52
CA GLU A 193 -14.28 1.32 -10.27
C GLU A 193 -15.01 1.48 -11.62
N ALA A 194 -15.42 0.39 -12.24
CA ALA A 194 -16.23 0.41 -13.45
C ALA A 194 -17.66 0.95 -13.18
N GLU A 195 -18.27 0.58 -12.04
CA GLU A 195 -19.59 1.09 -11.64
C GLU A 195 -19.61 2.59 -11.32
N LEU A 196 -18.51 3.14 -10.80
CA LEU A 196 -18.39 4.56 -10.45
C LEU A 196 -17.99 5.46 -11.62
N SER A 197 -17.69 4.89 -12.78
CA SER A 197 -17.29 5.62 -14.01
C SER A 197 -18.45 5.82 -14.97
N HIS A 198 -19.67 5.39 -14.61
CA HIS A 198 -20.94 5.62 -15.30
C HIS A 198 -21.79 6.60 -14.51
#